data_95c559704db7b3e5d8af65ede9eced53
#
_entry.id   95c559704db7b3e5d8af65ede9eced53
#
_cell.length_a   1.000
_cell.length_b   1.000
_cell.length_c   1.000
_cell.angle_alpha   90.00
_cell.angle_beta   90.00
_cell.angle_gamma   90.00
#
_symmetry.space_group_name_H-M   'P 1'
#
loop_
_entity.id
_entity.type
_entity.pdbx_description
1 polymer ?
#
loop_
_entity_poly.entity_id
_entity_poly.type
_entity_poly.pdbx_seq_one_letter_code
_entity_poly.pdbx_strand_id
1 'polypeptide(L)' 'MWQIVEHPRTGKQLDSAPLEIQKRYEKWKDIARISGPLGLRAIRGFRDEALSGKWNGYRSSRLNLQYRIIYCVVASQLLF' A
#
# COMPACT_ATOMS: atom_id res chain seq x y z
N MET A 1 -0.14 8.44 -14.84
CA MET A 1 -0.83 7.78 -13.72
C MET A 1 -0.07 6.51 -13.34
N TRP A 2 0.03 6.22 -12.06
CA TRP A 2 0.75 5.04 -11.59
C TRP A 2 -0.09 3.80 -11.77
N GLN A 3 0.53 2.71 -12.20
CA GLN A 3 -0.12 1.42 -12.32
C GLN A 3 0.06 0.63 -11.03
N ILE A 4 -1.04 0.06 -10.52
CA ILE A 4 -1.01 -0.74 -9.30
C ILE A 4 -1.23 -2.19 -9.67
N VAL A 5 -0.28 -3.05 -9.27
CA VAL A 5 -0.35 -4.49 -9.52
C VAL A 5 -0.46 -5.20 -8.18
N GLU A 6 -1.59 -5.85 -7.94
CA GLU A 6 -1.87 -6.54 -6.69
C GLU A 6 -1.39 -7.98 -6.75
N HIS A 7 -0.77 -8.44 -5.65
CA HIS A 7 -0.47 -9.86 -5.51
C HIS A 7 -1.80 -10.62 -5.35
N PRO A 8 -1.94 -11.83 -5.92
CA PRO A 8 -3.19 -12.60 -5.82
C PRO A 8 -3.69 -12.82 -4.39
N ARG A 9 -2.78 -12.91 -3.41
CA ARG A 9 -3.17 -13.09 -2.01
C ARG A 9 -3.82 -11.87 -1.40
N THR A 10 -3.61 -10.70 -1.96
CA THR A 10 -4.14 -9.45 -1.42
C THR A 10 -5.67 -9.46 -1.40
N GLY A 11 -6.29 -9.91 -2.48
CA GLY A 11 -7.74 -10.00 -2.55
C GLY A 11 -8.32 -10.91 -1.47
N LYS A 12 -7.70 -12.07 -1.26
CA LYS A 12 -8.15 -13.02 -0.24
C LYS A 12 -8.01 -12.45 1.17
N GLN A 13 -6.91 -11.78 1.44
CA GLN A 13 -6.68 -11.15 2.73
C GLN A 13 -7.69 -10.04 2.99
N LEU A 14 -8.02 -9.25 1.97
CA LEU A 14 -9.01 -8.18 2.08
C LEU A 14 -10.41 -8.70 2.31
N ASP A 15 -10.77 -9.81 1.67
CA ASP A 15 -12.10 -10.41 1.86
C ASP A 15 -12.35 -10.78 3.32
N SER A 16 -11.29 -11.11 4.05
CA SER A 16 -11.36 -11.46 5.46
C SER A 16 -11.20 -10.27 6.39
N ALA A 17 -10.87 -9.10 5.86
CA ALA A 17 -10.62 -7.92 6.68
C ALA A 17 -11.91 -7.17 7.00
N PRO A 18 -11.94 -6.39 8.11
CA PRO A 18 -13.09 -5.53 8.41
C PRO A 18 -13.38 -4.57 7.27
N LEU A 19 -14.64 -4.18 7.13
CA LEU A 19 -15.08 -3.30 6.06
C LEU A 19 -14.32 -1.97 6.05
N GLU A 20 -14.03 -1.42 7.22
CA GLU A 20 -13.27 -0.16 7.31
C GLU A 20 -11.87 -0.28 6.72
N ILE A 21 -11.26 -1.47 6.85
CA ILE A 21 -9.94 -1.73 6.27
C ILE A 21 -10.05 -1.81 4.75
N GLN A 22 -11.10 -2.45 4.24
CA GLN A 22 -11.34 -2.52 2.80
C GLN A 22 -11.52 -1.14 2.20
N LYS A 23 -12.28 -0.27 2.88
CA LYS A 23 -12.47 1.12 2.45
C LYS A 23 -11.17 1.91 2.47
N ARG A 24 -10.38 1.71 3.50
CA ARG A 24 -9.11 2.42 3.64
C ARG A 24 -8.11 1.96 2.58
N TYR A 25 -8.13 0.69 2.23
CA TYR A 25 -7.31 0.17 1.16
C TYR A 25 -7.71 0.77 -0.20
N GLU A 26 -9.00 0.90 -0.47
CA GLU A 26 -9.47 1.54 -1.70
C GLU A 26 -8.98 2.99 -1.79
N LYS A 27 -9.05 3.71 -0.70
CA LYS A 27 -8.51 5.08 -0.64
C LYS A 27 -7.01 5.10 -0.87
N TRP A 28 -6.29 4.14 -0.28
CA TRP A 28 -4.84 4.01 -0.49
C TRP A 28 -4.52 3.79 -1.96
N LYS A 29 -5.26 2.91 -2.62
CA LYS A 29 -5.07 2.64 -4.05
C LYS A 29 -5.32 3.88 -4.90
N ASP A 30 -6.35 4.64 -4.59
CA ASP A 30 -6.65 5.86 -5.34
C ASP A 30 -5.53 6.88 -5.22
N ILE A 31 -5.03 7.11 -4.01
CA ILE A 31 -3.93 8.03 -3.78
C ILE A 31 -2.66 7.54 -4.47
N ALA A 32 -2.37 6.25 -4.37
CA ALA A 32 -1.20 5.65 -5.00
C ALA A 32 -1.26 5.78 -6.52
N ARG A 33 -2.44 5.59 -7.11
CA ARG A 33 -2.64 5.65 -8.54
C ARG A 33 -2.44 7.06 -9.08
N ILE A 34 -2.92 8.06 -8.36
CA ILE A 34 -2.88 9.45 -8.79
C ILE A 34 -1.53 10.09 -8.46
N SER A 35 -1.04 9.92 -7.27
CA SER A 35 0.11 10.66 -6.74
C SER A 35 1.36 9.81 -6.52
N GLY A 36 1.25 8.48 -6.61
CA GLY A 36 2.38 7.58 -6.42
C GLY A 36 2.91 7.56 -5.00
N PRO A 37 4.16 7.08 -4.81
CA PRO A 37 4.74 6.97 -3.47
C PRO A 37 4.82 8.27 -2.71
N LEU A 38 5.08 9.39 -3.38
CA LEU A 38 5.15 10.69 -2.71
C LEU A 38 3.81 11.08 -2.12
N GLY A 39 2.70 10.77 -2.81
CA GLY A 39 1.37 11.03 -2.28
C GLY A 39 1.08 10.19 -1.05
N LEU A 40 1.49 8.92 -1.06
CA LEU A 40 1.31 8.03 0.08
C LEU A 40 2.10 8.53 1.29
N ARG A 41 3.33 9.00 1.06
CA ARG A 41 4.19 9.51 2.13
C ARG A 41 3.64 10.80 2.74
N ALA A 42 2.86 11.56 1.99
CA ALA A 42 2.29 12.81 2.46
C ALA A 42 1.12 12.59 3.42
N ILE A 43 0.50 11.42 3.42
CA ILE A 43 -0.63 11.11 4.31
C ILE A 43 -0.09 10.54 5.61
N ARG A 44 -0.14 11.32 6.69
CA ARG A 44 0.41 10.91 7.98
C ARG A 44 -0.19 9.61 8.51
N GLY A 45 -1.49 9.43 8.32
CA GLY A 45 -2.19 8.25 8.81
C GLY A 45 -1.69 6.93 8.24
N PHE A 46 -1.07 6.95 7.07
CA PHE A 46 -0.52 5.75 6.45
C PHE A 46 0.84 5.37 7.03
N ARG A 47 1.55 6.31 7.64
CA ARG A 47 2.90 6.08 8.17
C ARG A 47 3.77 5.31 7.19
N ASP A 48 3.79 5.77 5.94
CA ASP A 48 4.55 5.14 4.89
C ASP A 48 6.05 5.23 5.19
N GLU A 49 6.73 4.08 5.16
CA GLU A 49 8.15 4.05 5.49
C GLU A 49 8.89 3.00 4.68
N ALA A 50 10.17 3.23 4.46
CA ALA A 50 11.03 2.26 3.80
C ALA A 50 11.38 1.13 4.76
N LEU A 51 11.43 -0.09 4.25
CA LEU A 51 11.79 -1.26 5.03
C LEU A 51 13.27 -1.59 4.84
N SER A 52 13.83 -2.36 5.77
CA SER A 52 15.24 -2.74 5.75
C SER A 52 15.38 -4.25 5.90
N GLY A 53 16.64 -4.73 5.98
CA GLY A 53 16.91 -6.15 6.08
C GLY A 53 16.52 -6.88 4.80
N LYS A 54 15.87 -8.02 4.94
CA LYS A 54 15.44 -8.80 3.76
C LYS A 54 14.30 -8.14 2.99
N TRP A 55 13.69 -7.09 3.54
CA TRP A 55 12.68 -6.30 2.86
C TRP A 55 13.25 -5.01 2.26
N ASN A 56 14.56 -4.91 2.16
CA ASN A 56 15.20 -3.75 1.57
C ASN A 56 14.69 -3.52 0.13
N GLY A 57 14.36 -2.29 -0.19
CA GLY A 57 13.75 -1.95 -1.48
C GLY A 57 12.22 -1.93 -1.45
N TYR A 58 11.61 -2.37 -0.36
CA TYR A 58 10.17 -2.32 -0.18
C TYR A 58 9.78 -1.21 0.78
N ARG A 59 8.52 -0.83 0.73
CA ARG A 59 7.94 0.15 1.63
C ARG A 59 6.68 -0.41 2.26
N SER A 60 6.27 0.17 3.38
CA SER A 60 5.09 -0.25 4.11
C SER A 60 4.19 0.95 4.37
N SER A 61 2.89 0.80 4.14
CA SER A 61 1.87 1.77 4.54
C SER A 61 0.95 1.12 5.56
N ARG A 62 0.56 1.90 6.58
CA ARG A 62 -0.34 1.41 7.62
C ARG A 62 -1.79 1.70 7.26
N LEU A 63 -2.65 0.69 7.28
CA LEU A 63 -4.09 0.89 7.13
C LEU A 63 -4.75 1.12 8.49
N ASN A 64 -4.29 0.41 9.53
CA ASN A 64 -4.60 0.68 10.93
C ASN A 64 -3.52 0.05 11.79
N LEU A 65 -3.77 -0.12 13.10
CA LEU A 65 -2.75 -0.66 14.00
C LEU A 65 -2.37 -2.10 13.69
N GLN A 66 -3.23 -2.86 13.02
CA GLN A 66 -3.02 -4.28 12.75
C GLN A 66 -2.71 -4.59 11.29
N TYR A 67 -3.14 -3.75 10.36
CA TYR A 67 -3.04 -4.03 8.93
C TYR A 67 -2.06 -3.10 8.26
N ARG A 68 -1.15 -3.68 7.47
CA ARG A 68 -0.16 -2.95 6.69
C ARG A 68 -0.17 -3.45 5.25
N ILE A 69 0.19 -2.57 4.34
CA ILE A 69 0.44 -2.91 2.94
C ILE A 69 1.94 -2.84 2.72
N ILE A 70 2.51 -3.93 2.19
CA ILE A 70 3.91 -3.94 1.79
C ILE A 70 3.95 -3.86 0.27
N TYR A 71 4.69 -2.91 -0.26
CA TYR A 71 4.75 -2.68 -1.69
C TYR A 71 6.16 -2.27 -2.12
N CYS A 72 6.43 -2.37 -3.40
CA CYS A 72 7.66 -1.84 -3.98
C CYS A 72 7.33 -1.02 -5.21
N VAL A 73 8.26 -0.14 -5.58
CA VAL A 73 8.10 0.73 -6.74
C VAL A 73 9.00 0.22 -7.85
N VAL A 74 8.41 -0.06 -9.02
CA VAL A 74 9.15 -0.49 -10.19
C VAL A 74 8.77 0.44 -11.32
N ALA A 75 9.70 1.33 -11.70
CA ALA A 75 9.45 2.40 -12.68
C ALA A 75 8.19 3.19 -12.27
N SER A 76 7.13 3.18 -13.07
CA SER A 76 5.89 3.87 -12.73
C SER A 76 4.82 2.91 -12.20
N GLN A 77 5.22 1.76 -11.67
CA GLN A 77 4.32 0.75 -11.13
C GLN A 77 4.55 0.55 -9.64
N LEU A 78 3.47 0.24 -8.93
CA LEU A 78 3.52 -0.19 -7.54
C LEU A 78 3.13 -1.67 -7.49
N LEU A 79 4.04 -2.52 -7.02
CA LEU A 79 3.83 -3.96 -6.90
C LEU A 79 3.68 -4.35 -5.43
N PHE A 80 2.70 -5.21 -5.12
CA PHE A 80 2.53 -5.69 -3.75
C PHE A 80 1.72 -6.98 -3.66
#